data_9cac4440551262bc14dcc186c4ea90f3
#
_entry.id   9cac4440551262bc14dcc186c4ea90f3
#
_cell.length_a   1.000
_cell.length_b   1.000
_cell.length_c   1.000
_cell.angle_alpha   90.00
_cell.angle_beta   90.00
_cell.angle_gamma   90.00
#
_symmetry.space_group_name_H-M   'P 1'
#
loop_
_entity.id
_entity.type
_entity.pdbx_description
1 polymer ?
#
loop_
_entity_poly.entity_id
_entity_poly.type
_entity_poly.pdbx_seq_one_letter_code
_entity_poly.pdbx_strand_id
1 'polypeptide(L)'
;MSTRLLSVDDLTVQFGGLTALSHVSIEVHPGEVVGLIGPNGAGKTTLFNSICGLVPIASGTLTLNDVTVSWPKPHELVDLNISRTLQGVGLFPDLSVMENVKVGAQKYSKSSLLRSVFAFDKKDEKDLEERATKALERVYASSLGNQQADSLPYPVQKRIAIARALVSNPRLLLLDEPAGGLGHQDIEWMNSLIKNLKVETSILLVEHHMDVVMNVCDRIYVLNFGEVIAHGTPNEVRNLSLIHI
;
A
#
# COMPACT_ATOMS: atom_id res chain seq x y z
N MET A 1 -10.61 -22.98 8.76
CA MET A 1 -10.06 -22.36 7.53
C MET A 1 -9.59 -20.96 7.89
N SER A 2 -8.38 -20.57 7.56
CA SER A 2 -7.90 -19.21 7.82
C SER A 2 -8.68 -18.25 6.91
N THR A 3 -9.29 -17.20 7.46
CA THR A 3 -10.03 -16.19 6.70
C THR A 3 -9.05 -15.41 5.81
N ARG A 4 -9.33 -15.29 4.52
CA ARG A 4 -8.52 -14.48 3.60
C ARG A 4 -9.00 -13.03 3.67
N LEU A 5 -8.07 -12.09 3.88
CA LEU A 5 -8.38 -10.67 3.83
C LEU A 5 -8.55 -10.20 2.39
N LEU A 6 -7.65 -10.62 1.52
CA LEU A 6 -7.70 -10.39 0.07
C LEU A 6 -7.30 -11.66 -0.65
N SER A 7 -8.03 -12.03 -1.71
CA SER A 7 -7.61 -13.01 -2.71
C SER A 7 -7.84 -12.45 -4.09
N VAL A 8 -6.85 -12.60 -4.94
CA VAL A 8 -6.94 -12.42 -6.39
C VAL A 8 -6.81 -13.79 -7.00
N ASP A 9 -7.79 -14.23 -7.77
CA ASP A 9 -7.83 -15.57 -8.34
C ASP A 9 -7.91 -15.48 -9.86
N ASP A 10 -6.96 -16.16 -10.54
CA ASP A 10 -6.89 -16.33 -11.99
C ASP A 10 -6.89 -15.01 -12.79
N LEU A 11 -6.20 -14.00 -12.28
CA LEU A 11 -6.18 -12.66 -12.87
C LEU A 11 -5.40 -12.64 -14.18
N THR A 12 -6.07 -12.17 -15.23
CA THR A 12 -5.45 -11.86 -16.52
C THR A 12 -5.68 -10.38 -16.87
N VAL A 13 -4.61 -9.69 -17.26
CA VAL A 13 -4.61 -8.28 -17.68
C VAL A 13 -3.95 -8.16 -19.04
N GLN A 14 -4.62 -7.48 -19.96
CA GLN A 14 -4.14 -7.28 -21.33
C GLN A 14 -4.17 -5.81 -21.72
N PHE A 15 -3.12 -5.36 -22.40
CA PHE A 15 -3.01 -4.04 -23.01
C PHE A 15 -2.82 -4.20 -24.52
N GLY A 16 -3.90 -4.04 -25.28
CA GLY A 16 -3.87 -4.34 -26.72
C GLY A 16 -3.48 -5.81 -26.95
N GLY A 17 -2.38 -6.05 -27.68
CA GLY A 17 -1.87 -7.41 -27.94
C GLY A 17 -0.92 -7.97 -26.88
N LEU A 18 -0.60 -7.22 -25.84
CA LEU A 18 0.33 -7.62 -24.78
C LEU A 18 -0.42 -8.14 -23.55
N THR A 19 -0.17 -9.39 -23.15
CA THR A 19 -0.62 -9.92 -21.86
C THR A 19 0.39 -9.53 -20.79
N ALA A 20 -0.03 -8.63 -19.87
CA ALA A 20 0.81 -8.11 -18.79
C ALA A 20 0.73 -8.98 -17.54
N LEU A 21 -0.42 -9.65 -17.30
CA LEU A 21 -0.60 -10.68 -16.27
C LEU A 21 -1.37 -11.84 -16.89
N SER A 22 -0.96 -13.06 -16.57
CA SER A 22 -1.52 -14.31 -17.08
C SER A 22 -1.78 -15.26 -15.92
N HIS A 23 -3.07 -15.51 -15.62
CA HIS A 23 -3.51 -16.48 -14.60
C HIS A 23 -2.88 -16.27 -13.21
N VAL A 24 -2.68 -15.01 -12.81
CA VAL A 24 -2.04 -14.67 -11.52
C VAL A 24 -3.02 -14.87 -10.38
N SER A 25 -2.58 -15.64 -9.37
CA SER A 25 -3.32 -15.82 -8.11
C SER A 25 -2.43 -15.49 -6.93
N ILE A 26 -2.92 -14.62 -6.04
CA ILE A 26 -2.27 -14.25 -4.78
C ILE A 26 -3.32 -14.10 -3.67
N GLU A 27 -2.90 -14.27 -2.43
CA GLU A 27 -3.74 -14.03 -1.27
C GLU A 27 -2.98 -13.33 -0.15
N VAL A 28 -3.70 -12.59 0.69
CA VAL A 28 -3.21 -11.93 1.90
C VAL A 28 -4.13 -12.29 3.06
N HIS A 29 -3.55 -12.77 4.17
CA HIS A 29 -4.30 -13.07 5.38
C HIS A 29 -4.27 -11.89 6.37
N PRO A 30 -5.22 -11.84 7.33
CA PRO A 30 -5.18 -10.83 8.40
C PRO A 30 -3.87 -10.89 9.20
N GLY A 31 -3.25 -9.72 9.42
CA GLY A 31 -1.99 -9.60 10.16
C GLY A 31 -0.76 -10.12 9.42
N GLU A 32 -0.82 -10.28 8.10
CA GLU A 32 0.27 -10.79 7.27
C GLU A 32 0.94 -9.66 6.48
N VAL A 33 2.25 -9.77 6.29
CA VAL A 33 3.03 -9.01 5.31
C VAL A 33 3.36 -9.93 4.14
N VAL A 34 2.77 -9.68 2.99
CA VAL A 34 3.01 -10.42 1.75
C VAL A 34 3.90 -9.59 0.84
N GLY A 35 5.04 -10.14 0.43
CA GLY A 35 5.96 -9.53 -0.53
C GLY A 35 5.64 -9.97 -1.96
N LEU A 36 5.69 -9.01 -2.88
CA LEU A 36 5.60 -9.26 -4.32
C LEU A 36 6.92 -8.83 -4.94
N ILE A 37 7.71 -9.79 -5.40
CA ILE A 37 9.03 -9.56 -6.00
C ILE A 37 9.09 -10.05 -7.44
N GLY A 38 10.15 -9.65 -8.13
CA GLY A 38 10.40 -10.04 -9.52
C GLY A 38 11.15 -8.95 -10.28
N PRO A 39 11.67 -9.23 -11.47
CA PRO A 39 12.39 -8.24 -12.28
C PRO A 39 11.50 -7.08 -12.72
N ASN A 40 12.12 -6.03 -13.25
CA ASN A 40 11.37 -4.94 -13.88
C ASN A 40 10.58 -5.48 -15.08
N GLY A 41 9.34 -5.03 -15.22
CA GLY A 41 8.44 -5.56 -16.24
C GLY A 41 7.75 -6.89 -15.89
N ALA A 42 8.00 -7.50 -14.73
CA ALA A 42 7.36 -8.77 -14.34
C ALA A 42 5.85 -8.71 -14.10
N GLY A 43 5.24 -7.50 -14.04
CA GLY A 43 3.80 -7.34 -13.82
C GLY A 43 3.42 -6.87 -12.40
N LYS A 44 4.39 -6.63 -11.50
CA LYS A 44 4.12 -6.22 -10.11
C LYS A 44 3.22 -4.98 -10.00
N THR A 45 3.58 -3.90 -10.67
CA THR A 45 2.81 -2.65 -10.71
C THR A 45 1.44 -2.87 -11.37
N THR A 46 1.35 -3.74 -12.38
CA THR A 46 0.08 -4.09 -13.02
C THR A 46 -0.85 -4.79 -12.03
N LEU A 47 -0.35 -5.72 -11.23
CA LEU A 47 -1.13 -6.39 -10.19
C LEU A 47 -1.63 -5.41 -9.12
N PHE A 48 -0.77 -4.51 -8.63
CA PHE A 48 -1.17 -3.44 -7.71
C PHE A 48 -2.25 -2.54 -8.33
N ASN A 49 -2.06 -2.13 -9.57
CA ASN A 49 -3.01 -1.29 -10.30
C ASN A 49 -4.34 -2.02 -10.52
N SER A 50 -4.32 -3.34 -10.74
CA SER A 50 -5.54 -4.17 -10.85
C SER A 50 -6.35 -4.14 -9.56
N ILE A 51 -5.71 -4.41 -8.42
CA ILE A 51 -6.34 -4.36 -7.10
C ILE A 51 -6.93 -2.96 -6.82
N CYS A 52 -6.26 -1.91 -7.32
CA CYS A 52 -6.69 -0.52 -7.15
C CYS A 52 -7.71 -0.04 -8.21
N GLY A 53 -8.11 -0.88 -9.16
CA GLY A 53 -9.05 -0.49 -10.21
C GLY A 53 -8.52 0.54 -11.21
N LEU A 54 -7.19 0.59 -11.38
CA LEU A 54 -6.50 1.53 -12.26
C LEU A 54 -6.24 0.99 -13.67
N VAL A 55 -6.48 -0.31 -13.89
CA VAL A 55 -6.30 -0.97 -15.17
C VAL A 55 -7.50 -1.86 -15.50
N PRO A 56 -7.86 -2.04 -16.77
CA PRO A 56 -8.93 -2.94 -17.16
C PRO A 56 -8.54 -4.40 -16.91
N ILE A 57 -9.48 -5.18 -16.41
CA ILE A 57 -9.32 -6.61 -16.13
C ILE A 57 -9.92 -7.41 -17.28
N ALA A 58 -9.17 -8.35 -17.85
CA ALA A 58 -9.67 -9.24 -18.88
C ALA A 58 -10.44 -10.43 -18.28
N SER A 59 -9.90 -11.04 -17.22
CA SER A 59 -10.54 -12.12 -16.45
C SER A 59 -9.96 -12.22 -15.06
N GLY A 60 -10.62 -12.97 -14.18
CA GLY A 60 -10.23 -13.20 -12.79
C GLY A 60 -11.20 -12.61 -11.79
N THR A 61 -11.08 -13.04 -10.55
CA THR A 61 -11.96 -12.62 -9.46
C THR A 61 -11.17 -11.98 -8.31
N LEU A 62 -11.82 -11.01 -7.66
CA LEU A 62 -11.32 -10.38 -6.44
C LEU A 62 -12.23 -10.77 -5.28
N THR A 63 -11.64 -11.27 -4.21
CA THR A 63 -12.34 -11.66 -2.99
C THR A 63 -11.79 -10.83 -1.82
N LEU A 64 -12.66 -10.23 -1.02
CA LEU A 64 -12.32 -9.49 0.19
C LEU A 64 -13.08 -10.11 1.38
N ASN A 65 -12.37 -10.48 2.45
CA ASN A 65 -12.95 -11.14 3.63
C ASN A 65 -13.80 -12.38 3.26
N ASP A 66 -13.28 -13.22 2.36
CA ASP A 66 -13.93 -14.41 1.80
C ASP A 66 -15.25 -14.12 1.01
N VAL A 67 -15.51 -12.85 0.65
CA VAL A 67 -16.65 -12.46 -0.20
C VAL A 67 -16.13 -11.98 -1.55
N THR A 68 -16.60 -12.58 -2.62
CA THR A 68 -16.28 -12.12 -3.99
C THR A 68 -16.93 -10.77 -4.23
N VAL A 69 -16.14 -9.81 -4.71
CA VAL A 69 -16.56 -8.45 -5.02
C VAL A 69 -16.23 -8.11 -6.46
N SER A 70 -16.94 -7.11 -7.01
CA SER A 70 -16.52 -6.52 -8.28
C SER A 70 -15.17 -5.81 -8.13
N TRP A 71 -14.40 -5.75 -9.22
CA TRP A 71 -13.17 -4.95 -9.22
C TRP A 71 -13.50 -3.49 -8.89
N PRO A 72 -12.87 -2.92 -7.84
CA PRO A 72 -13.24 -1.58 -7.36
C PRO A 72 -12.79 -0.50 -8.33
N LYS A 73 -13.41 0.66 -8.22
CA LYS A 73 -12.86 1.90 -8.77
C LYS A 73 -11.91 2.53 -7.74
N PRO A 74 -10.92 3.34 -8.17
CA PRO A 74 -9.93 3.91 -7.25
C PRO A 74 -10.51 4.64 -6.04
N HIS A 75 -11.64 5.33 -6.20
CA HIS A 75 -12.30 6.07 -5.11
C HIS A 75 -13.06 5.16 -4.12
N GLU A 76 -13.33 3.91 -4.48
CA GLU A 76 -14.03 2.94 -3.63
C GLU A 76 -13.08 2.20 -2.67
N LEU A 77 -11.75 2.27 -2.89
CA LEU A 77 -10.76 1.55 -2.08
C LEU A 77 -10.86 1.85 -0.59
N VAL A 78 -11.07 3.13 -0.25
CA VAL A 78 -11.16 3.55 1.15
C VAL A 78 -12.39 2.95 1.83
N ASP A 79 -13.50 2.75 1.10
CA ASP A 79 -14.71 2.09 1.61
C ASP A 79 -14.51 0.60 1.81
N LEU A 80 -13.62 -0.01 1.03
CA LEU A 80 -13.16 -1.39 1.18
C LEU A 80 -12.07 -1.56 2.24
N ASN A 81 -11.69 -0.48 2.96
CA ASN A 81 -10.59 -0.43 3.92
C ASN A 81 -9.23 -0.83 3.30
N ILE A 82 -9.01 -0.44 2.07
CA ILE A 82 -7.75 -0.60 1.35
C ILE A 82 -7.15 0.79 1.14
N SER A 83 -5.86 0.95 1.46
CA SER A 83 -5.12 2.16 1.14
C SER A 83 -3.82 1.81 0.43
N ARG A 84 -3.32 2.74 -0.38
CA ARG A 84 -2.07 2.57 -1.14
C ARG A 84 -1.17 3.77 -0.97
N THR A 85 0.13 3.54 -0.84
CA THR A 85 1.14 4.58 -1.08
C THR A 85 1.37 4.75 -2.59
N LEU A 86 1.67 5.96 -3.01
CA LEU A 86 2.11 6.22 -4.38
C LEU A 86 3.60 5.87 -4.51
N GLN A 87 4.03 5.46 -5.69
CA GLN A 87 5.44 5.34 -6.01
C GLN A 87 6.13 6.70 -5.79
N GLY A 88 7.24 6.71 -5.09
CA GLY A 88 7.82 7.93 -4.53
C GLY A 88 7.08 8.39 -3.26
N VAL A 89 7.00 9.69 -3.03
CA VAL A 89 6.29 10.25 -1.85
C VAL A 89 4.95 10.87 -2.19
N GLY A 90 4.83 11.49 -3.38
CA GLY A 90 3.60 12.09 -3.87
C GLY A 90 2.94 13.08 -2.90
N LEU A 91 3.72 13.77 -2.05
CA LEU A 91 3.22 14.77 -1.13
C LEU A 91 2.95 16.08 -1.89
N PHE A 92 2.03 16.86 -1.37
CA PHE A 92 1.75 18.21 -1.86
C PHE A 92 2.78 19.17 -1.23
N PRO A 93 3.66 19.79 -2.01
CA PRO A 93 4.78 20.57 -1.49
C PRO A 93 4.34 21.81 -0.71
N ASP A 94 3.25 22.45 -1.14
CA ASP A 94 2.73 23.68 -0.54
C ASP A 94 1.91 23.45 0.74
N LEU A 95 1.66 22.18 1.10
CA LEU A 95 0.91 21.81 2.29
C LEU A 95 1.85 21.43 3.44
N SER A 96 1.43 21.73 4.65
CA SER A 96 2.07 21.20 5.86
C SER A 96 1.96 19.67 5.93
N VAL A 97 2.76 19.05 6.78
CA VAL A 97 2.69 17.62 7.07
C VAL A 97 1.29 17.21 7.53
N MET A 98 0.69 17.97 8.44
CA MET A 98 -0.66 17.71 8.94
C MET A 98 -1.70 17.75 7.82
N GLU A 99 -1.64 18.78 6.96
CA GLU A 99 -2.56 18.91 5.83
C GLU A 99 -2.38 17.78 4.82
N ASN A 100 -1.14 17.40 4.51
CA ASN A 100 -0.84 16.24 3.65
C ASN A 100 -1.48 14.96 4.16
N VAL A 101 -1.42 14.72 5.48
CA VAL A 101 -2.03 13.52 6.08
C VAL A 101 -3.55 13.62 6.08
N LYS A 102 -4.13 14.79 6.38
CA LYS A 102 -5.59 15.04 6.34
C LYS A 102 -6.19 14.76 4.95
N VAL A 103 -5.45 14.98 3.86
CA VAL A 103 -5.91 14.63 2.50
C VAL A 103 -6.30 13.15 2.38
N GLY A 104 -5.56 12.25 3.04
CA GLY A 104 -5.88 10.80 3.06
C GLY A 104 -7.16 10.45 3.83
N ALA A 105 -7.67 11.38 4.64
CA ALA A 105 -8.87 11.20 5.47
C ALA A 105 -10.17 11.73 4.85
N GLN A 106 -10.17 12.13 3.57
CA GLN A 106 -11.34 12.76 2.90
C GLN A 106 -12.65 11.96 3.03
N LYS A 107 -12.57 10.62 3.13
CA LYS A 107 -13.74 9.76 3.41
C LYS A 107 -14.54 10.20 4.64
N TYR A 108 -13.86 10.73 5.65
CA TYR A 108 -14.48 11.13 6.91
C TYR A 108 -14.99 12.56 6.91
N SER A 109 -14.69 13.33 5.85
CA SER A 109 -15.25 14.68 5.67
C SER A 109 -16.71 14.58 5.20
N LYS A 110 -17.63 15.01 6.03
CA LYS A 110 -19.06 15.10 5.70
C LYS A 110 -19.41 16.31 4.84
N SER A 111 -18.45 17.19 4.58
CA SER A 111 -18.67 18.35 3.73
C SER A 111 -18.72 17.96 2.27
N SER A 112 -19.93 18.05 1.68
CA SER A 112 -20.08 18.07 0.23
C SER A 112 -19.30 19.26 -0.34
N LEU A 113 -18.73 19.11 -1.55
CA LEU A 113 -18.02 20.18 -2.29
C LEU A 113 -18.76 21.53 -2.32
N LEU A 114 -20.06 21.54 -2.18
CA LEU A 114 -20.93 22.75 -2.11
C LEU A 114 -20.97 23.39 -0.72
N ARG A 115 -20.59 22.69 0.36
CA ARG A 115 -20.55 23.22 1.74
C ARG A 115 -19.18 23.76 2.13
N SER A 116 -18.12 23.40 1.44
CA SER A 116 -16.74 23.83 1.77
C SER A 116 -16.52 25.33 1.61
N VAL A 117 -17.44 26.04 0.97
CA VAL A 117 -17.35 27.52 0.81
C VAL A 117 -17.91 28.27 2.02
N PHE A 118 -18.74 27.66 2.88
CA PHE A 118 -19.50 28.43 3.89
C PHE A 118 -19.51 27.93 5.35
N ALA A 119 -19.05 26.71 5.66
CA ALA A 119 -18.90 26.30 7.07
C ALA A 119 -18.11 24.98 7.17
N PHE A 120 -16.86 25.05 7.58
CA PHE A 120 -16.19 23.90 8.22
C PHE A 120 -16.94 23.65 9.54
N ASP A 121 -17.59 22.49 9.65
CA ASP A 121 -18.08 22.04 10.93
C ASP A 121 -16.84 21.80 11.81
N LYS A 122 -16.62 22.64 12.83
CA LYS A 122 -15.47 22.55 13.74
C LYS A 122 -15.28 21.14 14.32
N LYS A 123 -16.35 20.35 14.35
CA LYS A 123 -16.32 18.98 14.83
C LYS A 123 -15.68 18.02 13.82
N ASP A 124 -16.00 18.17 12.54
CA ASP A 124 -15.40 17.34 11.48
C ASP A 124 -13.90 17.65 11.32
N GLU A 125 -13.52 18.93 11.46
CA GLU A 125 -12.11 19.33 11.40
C GLU A 125 -11.30 18.75 12.57
N LYS A 126 -11.86 18.78 13.78
CA LYS A 126 -11.21 18.19 14.96
C LYS A 126 -11.05 16.67 14.83
N ASP A 127 -12.06 15.95 14.32
CA ASP A 127 -11.95 14.51 14.08
C ASP A 127 -10.87 14.19 13.05
N LEU A 128 -10.78 14.95 11.96
CA LEU A 128 -9.73 14.80 10.95
C LEU A 128 -8.33 15.06 11.53
N GLU A 129 -8.20 16.07 12.39
CA GLU A 129 -6.94 16.40 13.06
C GLU A 129 -6.51 15.30 14.04
N GLU A 130 -7.43 14.78 14.84
CA GLU A 130 -7.17 13.67 15.75
C GLU A 130 -6.72 12.40 14.99
N ARG A 131 -7.36 12.07 13.86
CA ARG A 131 -6.98 10.97 12.99
C ARG A 131 -5.60 11.16 12.37
N ALA A 132 -5.34 12.36 11.86
CA ALA A 132 -4.04 12.69 11.27
C ALA A 132 -2.91 12.65 12.32
N THR A 133 -3.17 13.14 13.54
CA THR A 133 -2.23 13.05 14.67
C THR A 133 -1.90 11.58 14.98
N LYS A 134 -2.91 10.72 15.13
CA LYS A 134 -2.70 9.28 15.36
C LYS A 134 -1.91 8.62 14.22
N ALA A 135 -2.19 8.99 12.98
CA ALA A 135 -1.44 8.45 11.83
C ALA A 135 0.02 8.89 11.85
N LEU A 136 0.29 10.15 12.23
CA LEU A 136 1.66 10.67 12.40
C LEU A 136 2.40 10.01 13.57
N GLU A 137 1.71 9.69 14.67
CA GLU A 137 2.26 8.94 15.80
C GLU A 137 2.76 7.56 15.37
N ARG A 138 1.96 6.85 14.56
CA ARG A 138 2.31 5.51 14.05
C ARG A 138 3.59 5.49 13.20
N VAL A 139 3.96 6.63 12.59
CA VAL A 139 5.19 6.78 11.79
C VAL A 139 6.26 7.62 12.48
N TYR A 140 6.09 7.91 13.78
CA TYR A 140 7.02 8.71 14.59
C TYR A 140 7.31 10.10 14.00
N ALA A 141 6.27 10.79 13.52
CA ALA A 141 6.36 12.10 12.87
C ALA A 141 5.45 13.17 13.49
N SER A 142 4.89 12.95 14.69
CA SER A 142 3.92 13.86 15.35
C SER A 142 4.45 15.29 15.54
N SER A 143 5.75 15.45 15.85
CA SER A 143 6.37 16.76 16.06
C SER A 143 6.54 17.57 14.78
N LEU A 144 6.30 16.98 13.61
CA LEU A 144 6.53 17.60 12.31
C LEU A 144 5.26 18.21 11.71
N GLY A 145 4.10 18.08 12.35
CA GLY A 145 2.78 18.41 11.81
C GLY A 145 2.69 19.79 11.14
N ASN A 146 3.33 20.81 11.70
CA ASN A 146 3.30 22.19 11.22
C ASN A 146 4.40 22.54 10.21
N GLN A 147 5.30 21.59 9.88
CA GLN A 147 6.37 21.84 8.93
C GLN A 147 5.87 21.65 7.50
N GLN A 148 6.51 22.34 6.55
CA GLN A 148 6.27 22.14 5.12
C GLN A 148 6.81 20.78 4.70
N ALA A 149 6.03 20.03 3.95
CA ALA A 149 6.40 18.67 3.59
C ALA A 149 7.65 18.58 2.69
N ASP A 150 7.85 19.54 1.81
CA ASP A 150 8.98 19.63 0.87
C ASP A 150 10.30 20.02 1.55
N SER A 151 10.25 20.68 2.72
CA SER A 151 11.43 21.06 3.50
C SER A 151 12.10 19.88 4.22
N LEU A 152 11.44 18.72 4.25
CA LEU A 152 11.89 17.57 5.02
C LEU A 152 12.80 16.64 4.20
N PRO A 153 13.75 15.95 4.84
CA PRO A 153 14.54 14.91 4.18
C PRO A 153 13.65 13.82 3.56
N TYR A 154 14.08 13.27 2.43
CA TYR A 154 13.33 12.27 1.68
C TYR A 154 12.84 11.06 2.52
N PRO A 155 13.66 10.49 3.44
CA PRO A 155 13.18 9.41 4.31
C PRO A 155 12.00 9.82 5.20
N VAL A 156 11.99 11.09 5.66
CA VAL A 156 10.89 11.62 6.48
C VAL A 156 9.64 11.83 5.61
N GLN A 157 9.81 12.35 4.40
CA GLN A 157 8.70 12.47 3.45
C GLN A 157 8.03 11.11 3.17
N LYS A 158 8.81 10.02 3.04
CA LYS A 158 8.26 8.67 2.91
C LYS A 158 7.42 8.25 4.13
N ARG A 159 7.85 8.58 5.34
CA ARG A 159 7.06 8.35 6.58
C ARG A 159 5.70 9.04 6.49
N ILE A 160 5.69 10.31 6.06
CA ILE A 160 4.47 11.11 5.93
C ILE A 160 3.55 10.52 4.85
N ALA A 161 4.09 10.05 3.72
CA ALA A 161 3.30 9.37 2.69
C ALA A 161 2.62 8.09 3.21
N ILE A 162 3.30 7.34 4.09
CA ILE A 162 2.71 6.19 4.78
C ILE A 162 1.64 6.67 5.78
N ALA A 163 1.89 7.71 6.59
CA ALA A 163 0.89 8.27 7.49
C ALA A 163 -0.39 8.71 6.76
N ARG A 164 -0.24 9.34 5.59
CA ARG A 164 -1.36 9.71 4.72
C ARG A 164 -2.20 8.49 4.28
N ALA A 165 -1.57 7.36 4.02
CA ALA A 165 -2.29 6.13 3.71
C ALA A 165 -2.94 5.50 4.97
N LEU A 166 -2.31 5.65 6.14
CA LEU A 166 -2.78 5.08 7.40
C LEU A 166 -3.94 5.85 8.04
N VAL A 167 -4.13 7.13 7.72
CA VAL A 167 -5.17 7.98 8.34
C VAL A 167 -6.58 7.47 8.12
N SER A 168 -6.82 6.71 7.03
CA SER A 168 -8.09 6.03 6.75
C SER A 168 -8.29 4.76 7.59
N ASN A 169 -7.32 4.38 8.43
CA ASN A 169 -7.29 3.15 9.23
C ASN A 169 -7.57 1.90 8.38
N PRO A 170 -6.75 1.61 7.35
CA PRO A 170 -6.98 0.53 6.43
C PRO A 170 -6.76 -0.84 7.09
N ARG A 171 -7.51 -1.86 6.66
CA ARG A 171 -7.24 -3.26 6.99
C ARG A 171 -6.14 -3.85 6.10
N LEU A 172 -6.01 -3.31 4.88
CA LEU A 172 -4.96 -3.67 3.93
C LEU A 172 -4.23 -2.42 3.44
N LEU A 173 -2.93 -2.38 3.63
CA LEU A 173 -2.05 -1.34 3.14
C LEU A 173 -1.19 -1.88 1.98
N LEU A 174 -1.29 -1.22 0.84
CA LEU A 174 -0.47 -1.51 -0.34
C LEU A 174 0.74 -0.58 -0.33
N LEU A 175 1.94 -1.13 -0.15
CA LEU A 175 3.20 -0.38 -0.16
C LEU A 175 3.96 -0.63 -1.45
N ASP A 176 4.22 0.44 -2.20
CA ASP A 176 4.91 0.41 -3.49
C ASP A 176 6.33 0.96 -3.32
N GLU A 177 7.33 0.09 -3.25
CA GLU A 177 8.75 0.38 -3.08
C GLU A 177 9.05 1.35 -1.91
N PRO A 178 8.61 1.02 -0.66
CA PRO A 178 8.80 1.93 0.46
C PRO A 178 10.27 2.18 0.81
N ALA A 179 11.17 1.23 0.53
CA ALA A 179 12.60 1.39 0.77
C ALA A 179 13.36 2.03 -0.41
N GLY A 180 12.72 2.24 -1.55
CA GLY A 180 13.37 2.86 -2.71
C GLY A 180 13.95 4.23 -2.39
N GLY A 181 15.25 4.45 -2.70
CA GLY A 181 15.97 5.70 -2.43
C GLY A 181 16.38 5.96 -0.98
N LEU A 182 16.18 4.98 -0.08
CA LEU A 182 16.61 5.08 1.31
C LEU A 182 18.05 4.60 1.51
N GLY A 183 18.78 5.22 2.46
CA GLY A 183 20.06 4.72 2.96
C GLY A 183 19.86 3.55 3.93
N HIS A 184 20.97 2.87 4.26
CA HIS A 184 20.95 1.64 5.10
C HIS A 184 20.23 1.85 6.44
N GLN A 185 20.52 2.93 7.16
CA GLN A 185 19.87 3.22 8.46
C GLN A 185 18.37 3.46 8.32
N ASP A 186 17.94 4.13 7.25
CA ASP A 186 16.53 4.38 7.00
C ASP A 186 15.78 3.10 6.57
N ILE A 187 16.47 2.16 5.91
CA ILE A 187 15.92 0.83 5.60
C ILE A 187 15.66 0.03 6.89
N GLU A 188 16.58 0.03 7.86
CA GLU A 188 16.38 -0.63 9.15
C GLU A 188 15.19 -0.04 9.91
N TRP A 189 15.08 1.28 9.87
CA TRP A 189 13.93 1.97 10.45
C TRP A 189 12.63 1.59 9.73
N MET A 190 12.62 1.56 8.38
CA MET A 190 11.46 1.15 7.57
C MET A 190 11.03 -0.30 7.88
N ASN A 191 11.99 -1.21 8.03
CA ASN A 191 11.73 -2.59 8.44
C ASN A 191 11.01 -2.64 9.80
N SER A 192 11.49 -1.84 10.76
CA SER A 192 10.88 -1.74 12.09
C SER A 192 9.47 -1.17 12.02
N LEU A 193 9.25 -0.14 11.19
CA LEU A 193 7.93 0.45 10.97
C LEU A 193 6.95 -0.57 10.39
N ILE A 194 7.33 -1.28 9.32
CA ILE A 194 6.47 -2.29 8.67
C ILE A 194 6.07 -3.38 9.67
N LYS A 195 7.02 -3.88 10.48
CA LYS A 195 6.75 -4.87 11.53
C LYS A 195 5.77 -4.37 12.59
N ASN A 196 5.86 -3.11 12.97
CA ASN A 196 4.94 -2.51 13.93
C ASN A 196 3.54 -2.32 13.32
N LEU A 197 3.46 -1.85 12.08
CA LEU A 197 2.20 -1.65 11.38
C LEU A 197 1.43 -2.96 11.15
N LYS A 198 2.15 -4.08 10.95
CA LYS A 198 1.57 -5.41 10.75
C LYS A 198 0.60 -5.83 11.86
N VAL A 199 0.81 -5.35 13.09
CA VAL A 199 -0.02 -5.70 14.25
C VAL A 199 -1.49 -5.30 14.04
N GLU A 200 -1.73 -4.21 13.33
CA GLU A 200 -3.06 -3.64 13.12
C GLU A 200 -3.53 -3.66 11.66
N THR A 201 -2.59 -3.77 10.70
CA THR A 201 -2.87 -3.59 9.28
C THR A 201 -2.10 -4.63 8.48
N SER A 202 -2.78 -5.46 7.70
CA SER A 202 -2.11 -6.37 6.77
C SER A 202 -1.45 -5.58 5.64
N ILE A 203 -0.35 -6.08 5.10
CA ILE A 203 0.45 -5.34 4.13
C ILE A 203 0.71 -6.20 2.89
N LEU A 204 0.44 -5.65 1.72
CA LEU A 204 0.96 -6.17 0.46
C LEU A 204 2.05 -5.22 -0.03
N LEU A 205 3.26 -5.74 -0.17
CA LEU A 205 4.49 -4.98 -0.39
C LEU A 205 5.09 -5.32 -1.75
N VAL A 206 5.28 -4.34 -2.63
CA VAL A 206 6.18 -4.46 -3.78
C VAL A 206 7.54 -3.93 -3.38
N GLU A 207 8.57 -4.75 -3.51
CA GLU A 207 9.95 -4.37 -3.21
C GLU A 207 10.96 -5.11 -4.10
N HIS A 208 12.10 -4.46 -4.30
CA HIS A 208 13.26 -5.04 -4.98
C HIS A 208 14.50 -5.14 -4.06
N HIS A 209 14.45 -4.50 -2.87
CA HIS A 209 15.46 -4.64 -1.83
C HIS A 209 15.23 -5.95 -1.06
N MET A 210 16.02 -6.98 -1.39
CA MET A 210 15.86 -8.31 -0.79
C MET A 210 16.04 -8.30 0.73
N ASP A 211 16.91 -7.43 1.27
CA ASP A 211 17.07 -7.28 2.72
C ASP A 211 15.77 -6.86 3.42
N VAL A 212 14.98 -5.98 2.79
CA VAL A 212 13.65 -5.60 3.29
C VAL A 212 12.71 -6.78 3.23
N VAL A 213 12.56 -7.38 2.04
CA VAL A 213 11.65 -8.50 1.79
C VAL A 213 11.90 -9.65 2.77
N MET A 214 13.17 -10.06 2.91
CA MET A 214 13.55 -11.17 3.81
C MET A 214 13.35 -10.85 5.29
N ASN A 215 13.39 -9.56 5.68
CA ASN A 215 13.23 -9.14 7.07
C ASN A 215 11.78 -8.95 7.50
N VAL A 216 10.89 -8.51 6.60
CA VAL A 216 9.55 -8.07 6.99
C VAL A 216 8.42 -8.96 6.50
N CYS A 217 8.61 -9.72 5.39
CA CYS A 217 7.55 -10.54 4.82
C CYS A 217 7.38 -11.86 5.55
N ASP A 218 6.14 -12.29 5.70
CA ASP A 218 5.79 -13.64 6.15
C ASP A 218 5.75 -14.61 4.98
N ARG A 219 5.30 -14.11 3.82
CA ARG A 219 5.17 -14.86 2.57
C ARG A 219 5.53 -13.98 1.39
N ILE A 220 6.06 -14.60 0.34
CA ILE A 220 6.53 -13.93 -0.86
C ILE A 220 5.90 -14.61 -2.07
N TYR A 221 5.46 -13.80 -3.05
CA TYR A 221 5.15 -14.23 -4.40
C TYR A 221 6.21 -13.68 -5.35
N VAL A 222 6.72 -14.55 -6.22
CA VAL A 222 7.70 -14.19 -7.24
C VAL A 222 6.99 -14.12 -8.60
N LEU A 223 6.95 -12.92 -9.17
CA LEU A 223 6.43 -12.69 -10.51
C LEU A 223 7.55 -12.69 -11.53
N ASN A 224 7.30 -13.32 -12.68
CA ASN A 224 8.15 -13.22 -13.85
C ASN A 224 7.30 -13.29 -15.12
N PHE A 225 7.51 -12.37 -16.06
CA PHE A 225 6.74 -12.26 -17.31
C PHE A 225 5.22 -12.38 -17.15
N GLY A 226 4.67 -11.77 -16.10
CA GLY A 226 3.22 -11.74 -15.83
C GLY A 226 2.66 -12.99 -15.17
N GLU A 227 3.47 -13.93 -14.73
CA GLU A 227 3.06 -15.18 -14.07
C GLU A 227 3.69 -15.30 -12.67
N VAL A 228 3.00 -15.96 -11.74
CA VAL A 228 3.58 -16.36 -10.45
C VAL A 228 4.38 -17.64 -10.66
N ILE A 229 5.71 -17.52 -10.59
CA ILE A 229 6.63 -18.66 -10.79
C ILE A 229 7.00 -19.38 -9.49
N ALA A 230 6.82 -18.72 -8.34
CA ALA A 230 7.06 -19.28 -7.02
C ALA A 230 6.32 -18.50 -5.93
N HIS A 231 5.99 -19.16 -4.84
CA HIS A 231 5.52 -18.52 -3.60
C HIS A 231 5.90 -19.37 -2.39
N GLY A 232 5.99 -18.75 -1.22
CA GLY A 232 6.33 -19.42 0.03
C GLY A 232 6.84 -18.44 1.07
N THR A 233 7.35 -18.97 2.18
CA THR A 233 8.07 -18.17 3.18
C THR A 233 9.37 -17.62 2.60
N PRO A 234 9.95 -16.54 3.19
CA PRO A 234 11.23 -16.01 2.73
C PRO A 234 12.34 -17.08 2.60
N ASN A 235 12.41 -18.02 3.56
CA ASN A 235 13.43 -19.08 3.51
C ASN A 235 13.18 -20.10 2.39
N GLU A 236 11.93 -20.45 2.13
CA GLU A 236 11.58 -21.35 1.02
C GLU A 236 11.92 -20.70 -0.31
N VAL A 237 11.49 -19.45 -0.51
CA VAL A 237 11.74 -18.69 -1.73
C VAL A 237 13.24 -18.50 -1.97
N ARG A 238 14.04 -18.17 -0.94
CA ARG A 238 15.49 -18.03 -1.04
C ARG A 238 16.20 -19.30 -1.54
N ASN A 239 15.69 -20.47 -1.17
CA ASN A 239 16.30 -21.76 -1.53
C ASN A 239 15.89 -22.25 -2.93
N LEU A 240 14.99 -21.54 -3.62
CA LEU A 240 14.62 -21.91 -4.99
C LEU A 240 15.74 -21.51 -5.96
N SER A 241 16.22 -22.48 -6.75
CA SER A 241 17.24 -22.25 -7.77
C SER A 241 16.82 -21.24 -8.86
N LEU A 242 15.53 -20.96 -8.98
CA LEU A 242 14.96 -20.01 -9.93
C LEU A 242 15.29 -18.54 -9.62
N ILE A 243 15.72 -18.22 -8.39
CA ILE A 243 16.00 -16.85 -7.95
C ILE A 243 17.47 -16.48 -8.13
N HIS A 244 18.32 -17.44 -8.41
CA HIS A 244 19.75 -17.24 -8.68
C HIS A 244 20.06 -16.90 -10.15
N ILE A 245 19.04 -16.57 -10.93
CA ILE A 245 19.18 -16.08 -12.30
C ILE A 245 19.13 -14.51 -12.27
#